data_4212f6818c9955d0a86d68d90f74ee9a
#
_entry.id   4212f6818c9955d0a86d68d90f74ee9a
#
_cell.length_a   1.000
_cell.length_b   1.000
_cell.length_c   1.000
_cell.angle_alpha   90.00
_cell.angle_beta   90.00
_cell.angle_gamma   90.00
#
_symmetry.space_group_name_H-M   'P 1'
#
loop_
_entity.id
_entity.type
_entity.pdbx_description
1 polymer ?
#
loop_
_entity_poly.entity_id
_entity_poly.type
_entity_poly.pdbx_seq_one_letter_code
_entity_poly.pdbx_strand_id
1 'polypeptide(L)'
;GINGSDPLYGSSSGRDMGLLIYGDLFGKLVNYNLAVMNGQGINLKDKNNQKDIVGSLMVHPLDWLSVGGSFVKGKGCAVAVSSLNPDIQVGENYTRNRWSAGAVIKTKPVDVRTEYLAGKDGRIKSDGYYVTASAHVFPKVDVIASYDYLNKSKVLDDKQSNYVVGLQYWFYPKCRVQAQYTYCNRHIGDNSNLLQAQLQVRF
;
A
#
# COMPACT_ATOMS: atom_id res chain seq x y z
N GLY A 1 -3.73 5.27 -2.00
CA GLY A 1 -2.71 5.89 -1.17
C GLY A 1 -3.20 6.15 0.24
N ILE A 2 -2.30 6.29 1.20
CA ILE A 2 -2.63 6.48 2.62
C ILE A 2 -3.50 7.73 2.86
N ASN A 3 -3.31 8.76 2.07
CA ASN A 3 -3.94 10.07 2.28
C ASN A 3 -4.84 10.53 1.12
N GLY A 4 -5.46 9.61 0.40
CA GLY A 4 -6.22 9.93 -0.81
C GLY A 4 -7.48 10.79 -0.64
N SER A 5 -7.85 11.14 0.58
CA SER A 5 -9.06 11.90 0.87
C SER A 5 -8.84 13.40 1.11
N ASP A 6 -7.60 13.85 1.25
CA ASP A 6 -7.32 15.28 1.43
C ASP A 6 -7.36 16.00 0.08
N PRO A 7 -8.14 17.09 -0.06
CA PRO A 7 -8.26 17.84 -1.30
C PRO A 7 -6.94 18.42 -1.81
N LEU A 8 -5.93 18.51 -0.94
CA LEU A 8 -4.59 18.94 -1.30
C LEU A 8 -3.99 18.16 -2.48
N TYR A 9 -4.33 16.88 -2.61
CA TYR A 9 -3.69 15.96 -3.58
C TYR A 9 -4.25 16.05 -4.99
N GLY A 10 -5.45 16.52 -5.17
CA GLY A 10 -6.13 16.48 -6.46
C GLY A 10 -6.34 15.04 -6.97
N SER A 11 -6.70 14.90 -8.22
CA SER A 11 -6.81 13.60 -8.89
C SER A 11 -5.44 13.16 -9.41
N SER A 12 -4.88 12.06 -8.91
CA SER A 12 -3.64 11.50 -9.44
C SER A 12 -3.94 10.54 -10.59
N SER A 13 -3.38 10.77 -11.74
CA SER A 13 -3.44 9.85 -12.89
C SER A 13 -2.40 8.73 -12.81
N GLY A 14 -1.62 8.67 -11.77
CA GLY A 14 -0.81 7.52 -11.38
C GLY A 14 0.42 7.17 -12.22
N ARG A 15 0.76 7.95 -13.25
CA ARG A 15 1.95 7.69 -14.08
C ARG A 15 2.83 8.91 -14.20
N ASP A 16 4.10 8.74 -13.90
CA ASP A 16 5.13 9.76 -14.01
C ASP A 16 6.25 9.32 -14.95
N MET A 17 6.90 10.27 -15.58
CA MET A 17 8.11 10.01 -16.36
C MET A 17 9.34 10.14 -15.48
N GLY A 18 10.32 9.27 -15.68
CA GLY A 18 11.53 9.30 -14.90
C GLY A 18 12.60 8.31 -15.37
N LEU A 19 13.68 8.22 -14.60
CA LEU A 19 14.76 7.28 -14.79
C LEU A 19 14.71 6.22 -13.70
N LEU A 20 14.76 4.96 -14.07
CA LEU A 20 14.77 3.82 -13.19
C LEU A 20 16.06 3.03 -13.32
N ILE A 21 16.71 2.75 -12.20
CA ILE A 21 17.81 1.79 -12.09
C ILE A 21 17.34 0.64 -11.21
N TYR A 22 17.50 -0.58 -11.67
CA TYR A 22 17.10 -1.76 -10.93
C TYR A 22 18.07 -2.91 -11.20
N GLY A 23 18.08 -3.89 -10.31
CA GLY A 23 18.91 -5.06 -10.49
C GLY A 23 18.86 -6.02 -9.32
N ASP A 24 19.60 -7.09 -9.50
CA ASP A 24 19.80 -8.13 -8.51
C ASP A 24 21.27 -8.20 -8.11
N LEU A 25 21.53 -8.43 -6.83
CA LEU A 25 22.86 -8.61 -6.28
C LEU A 25 22.96 -9.97 -5.59
N PHE A 26 24.18 -10.51 -5.52
CA PHE A 26 24.48 -11.74 -4.78
C PHE A 26 23.59 -12.93 -5.20
N GLY A 27 23.49 -13.19 -6.51
CA GLY A 27 22.70 -14.31 -7.01
C GLY A 27 21.20 -14.19 -6.70
N LYS A 28 20.65 -13.01 -6.80
CA LYS A 28 19.24 -12.66 -6.47
C LYS A 28 18.90 -12.69 -4.97
N LEU A 29 19.90 -12.72 -4.10
CA LEU A 29 19.69 -12.56 -2.65
C LEU A 29 19.12 -11.17 -2.34
N VAL A 30 19.53 -10.16 -3.07
CA VAL A 30 19.10 -8.76 -2.92
C VAL A 30 18.56 -8.26 -4.25
N ASN A 31 17.32 -7.77 -4.23
CA ASN A 31 16.72 -7.03 -5.36
C ASN A 31 16.63 -5.57 -4.97
N TYR A 32 16.98 -4.67 -5.87
CA TYR A 32 16.88 -3.24 -5.62
C TYR A 32 16.28 -2.49 -6.81
N ASN A 33 15.65 -1.39 -6.53
CA ASN A 33 15.33 -0.38 -7.52
C ASN A 33 15.48 1.03 -6.94
N LEU A 34 15.85 1.95 -7.80
CA LEU A 34 15.94 3.37 -7.49
C LEU A 34 15.46 4.15 -8.70
N ALA A 35 14.53 5.05 -8.49
CA ALA A 35 13.97 5.89 -9.54
C ALA A 35 13.98 7.35 -9.16
N VAL A 36 14.21 8.21 -10.15
CA VAL A 36 13.97 9.64 -10.06
C VAL A 36 12.83 9.96 -11.01
N MET A 37 11.76 10.51 -10.51
CA MET A 37 10.51 10.68 -11.23
C MET A 37 10.04 12.13 -11.22
N ASN A 38 9.29 12.49 -12.26
CA ASN A 38 8.63 13.77 -12.38
C ASN A 38 7.27 13.71 -11.65
N GLY A 39 7.20 14.09 -10.38
CA GLY A 39 6.10 13.85 -9.44
C GLY A 39 4.73 14.47 -9.77
N GLN A 40 4.41 14.83 -11.01
CA GLN A 40 3.19 15.53 -11.38
C GLN A 40 2.19 14.75 -12.25
N GLY A 41 2.47 13.50 -12.57
CA GLY A 41 1.58 12.66 -13.39
C GLY A 41 1.84 12.75 -14.89
N ILE A 42 1.03 12.03 -15.68
CA ILE A 42 1.22 11.85 -17.13
C ILE A 42 1.04 13.18 -17.85
N ASN A 43 2.06 13.51 -18.67
CA ASN A 43 2.00 14.62 -19.62
C ASN A 43 1.75 16.01 -19.01
N LEU A 44 1.90 16.17 -17.71
CA LEU A 44 1.88 17.48 -17.08
C LEU A 44 3.28 18.09 -17.09
N LYS A 45 3.36 19.36 -17.43
CA LYS A 45 4.61 20.11 -17.27
C LYS A 45 4.97 20.17 -15.80
N ASP A 46 6.24 19.94 -15.53
CA ASP A 46 6.81 20.05 -14.19
C ASP A 46 6.67 21.50 -13.71
N LYS A 47 5.71 21.72 -12.82
CA LYS A 47 5.40 23.05 -12.29
C LYS A 47 6.33 23.51 -11.18
N ASN A 48 7.07 22.58 -10.59
CA ASN A 48 7.87 22.86 -9.39
C ASN A 48 9.35 22.53 -9.50
N ASN A 49 9.83 22.06 -10.66
CA ASN A 49 11.21 21.60 -10.87
C ASN A 49 11.72 20.62 -9.79
N GLN A 50 10.81 19.99 -9.05
CA GLN A 50 11.11 19.02 -7.99
C GLN A 50 10.93 17.61 -8.52
N LYS A 51 11.87 16.75 -8.18
CA LYS A 51 11.81 15.34 -8.57
C LYS A 51 11.52 14.49 -7.35
N ASP A 52 10.71 13.48 -7.54
CA ASP A 52 10.49 12.43 -6.54
C ASP A 52 11.60 11.40 -6.66
N ILE A 53 12.11 10.97 -5.53
CA ILE A 53 13.06 9.86 -5.44
C ILE A 53 12.31 8.68 -4.84
N VAL A 54 12.33 7.57 -5.55
CA VAL A 54 11.68 6.32 -5.13
C VAL A 54 12.73 5.23 -5.07
N GLY A 55 12.75 4.50 -4.00
CA GLY A 55 13.66 3.37 -3.86
C GLY A 55 12.99 2.20 -3.15
N SER A 56 13.45 1.00 -3.47
CA SER A 56 13.06 -0.21 -2.74
C SER A 56 14.21 -1.20 -2.69
N LEU A 57 14.21 -1.98 -1.63
CA LEU A 57 15.15 -3.05 -1.39
C LEU A 57 14.40 -4.26 -0.87
N MET A 58 14.66 -5.42 -1.45
CA MET A 58 14.15 -6.71 -1.01
C MET A 58 15.32 -7.67 -0.80
N VAL A 59 15.37 -8.32 0.34
CA VAL A 59 16.37 -9.30 0.70
C VAL A 59 15.70 -10.66 0.92
N HIS A 60 16.28 -11.71 0.39
CA HIS A 60 15.80 -13.09 0.50
C HIS A 60 16.82 -13.95 1.29
N PRO A 61 16.91 -13.76 2.62
CA PRO A 61 17.94 -14.46 3.41
C PRO A 61 17.73 -15.97 3.47
N LEU A 62 16.50 -16.42 3.31
CA LEU A 62 16.10 -17.83 3.29
C LEU A 62 15.05 -18.04 2.20
N ASP A 63 14.89 -19.26 1.71
CA ASP A 63 13.92 -19.57 0.66
C ASP A 63 12.47 -19.26 1.05
N TRP A 64 12.20 -19.33 2.35
CA TRP A 64 10.87 -19.09 2.91
C TRP A 64 10.68 -17.66 3.48
N LEU A 65 11.75 -16.86 3.53
CA LEU A 65 11.72 -15.51 4.14
C LEU A 65 12.22 -14.45 3.17
N SER A 66 11.41 -13.43 2.98
CA SER A 66 11.78 -12.19 2.29
C SER A 66 11.50 -11.01 3.20
N VAL A 67 12.44 -10.08 3.28
CA VAL A 67 12.32 -8.83 4.06
C VAL A 67 12.67 -7.67 3.16
N GLY A 68 11.92 -6.60 3.25
CA GLY A 68 12.20 -5.47 2.40
C GLY A 68 11.62 -4.17 2.91
N GLY A 69 11.98 -3.11 2.22
CA GLY A 69 11.49 -1.78 2.49
C GLY A 69 11.48 -0.93 1.23
N SER A 70 10.72 0.14 1.28
CA SER A 70 10.64 1.12 0.20
C SER A 70 10.50 2.53 0.76
N PHE A 71 10.85 3.50 -0.05
CA PHE A 71 10.62 4.89 0.28
C PHE A 71 10.26 5.69 -0.97
N VAL A 72 9.50 6.74 -0.75
CA VAL A 72 9.24 7.82 -1.70
C VAL A 72 9.53 9.13 -1.00
N LYS A 73 10.44 9.91 -1.54
CA LYS A 73 10.76 11.24 -1.04
C LYS A 73 10.54 12.26 -2.14
N GLY A 74 9.67 13.22 -1.89
CA GLY A 74 9.34 14.20 -2.90
C GLY A 74 8.58 15.38 -2.35
N LYS A 75 8.12 16.22 -3.29
CA LYS A 75 7.25 17.35 -3.02
C LYS A 75 6.05 17.31 -3.94
N GLY A 76 4.88 17.51 -3.38
CA GLY A 76 3.66 17.77 -4.13
C GLY A 76 3.46 19.27 -4.35
N CYS A 77 2.66 19.62 -5.34
CA CYS A 77 2.16 20.97 -5.54
C CYS A 77 0.69 21.02 -5.11
N ALA A 78 0.34 21.93 -4.22
CA ALA A 78 -1.02 22.05 -3.72
C ALA A 78 -1.98 22.51 -4.80
N VAL A 79 -3.06 21.77 -5.02
CA VAL A 79 -4.12 22.08 -5.99
C VAL A 79 -5.35 22.71 -5.35
N ALA A 80 -5.48 22.58 -4.04
CA ALA A 80 -6.56 23.15 -3.24
C ALA A 80 -6.05 23.48 -1.83
N VAL A 81 -6.76 24.35 -1.13
CA VAL A 81 -6.49 24.64 0.28
C VAL A 81 -7.01 23.49 1.14
N SER A 82 -6.20 23.04 2.08
CA SER A 82 -6.58 22.00 3.04
C SER A 82 -6.69 22.61 4.44
N SER A 83 -7.74 22.27 5.15
CA SER A 83 -7.92 22.67 6.55
C SER A 83 -6.86 22.03 7.48
N LEU A 84 -6.28 20.90 7.09
CA LEU A 84 -5.24 20.19 7.83
C LEU A 84 -3.83 20.75 7.57
N ASN A 85 -3.66 21.48 6.46
CA ASN A 85 -2.43 22.19 6.10
C ASN A 85 -2.76 23.65 5.73
N PRO A 86 -3.26 24.47 6.68
CA PRO A 86 -3.78 25.81 6.37
C PRO A 86 -2.73 26.80 5.85
N ASP A 87 -1.45 26.53 6.15
CA ASP A 87 -0.35 27.40 5.73
C ASP A 87 0.09 27.17 4.29
N ILE A 88 -0.39 26.09 3.64
CA ILE A 88 -0.04 25.74 2.26
C ILE A 88 -1.07 26.34 1.32
N GLN A 89 -0.64 27.28 0.50
CA GLN A 89 -1.49 27.92 -0.51
C GLN A 89 -1.53 27.12 -1.80
N VAL A 90 -2.56 27.32 -2.62
CA VAL A 90 -2.65 26.71 -3.95
C VAL A 90 -1.44 27.12 -4.79
N GLY A 91 -0.78 26.15 -5.39
CA GLY A 91 0.45 26.34 -6.17
C GLY A 91 1.75 26.23 -5.36
N GLU A 92 1.70 26.19 -4.04
CA GLU A 92 2.87 25.97 -3.20
C GLU A 92 3.25 24.51 -3.13
N ASN A 93 4.54 24.26 -2.93
CA ASN A 93 5.08 22.91 -2.72
C ASN A 93 4.94 22.49 -1.26
N TYR A 94 4.64 21.20 -1.05
CA TYR A 94 4.60 20.58 0.27
C TYR A 94 5.40 19.28 0.31
N THR A 95 5.88 18.90 1.48
CA THR A 95 6.57 17.63 1.70
C THR A 95 5.62 16.46 1.46
N ARG A 96 6.07 15.49 0.65
CA ARG A 96 5.33 14.26 0.35
C ARG A 96 6.27 13.07 0.46
N ASN A 97 6.37 12.50 1.64
CA ASN A 97 7.24 11.38 1.93
C ASN A 97 6.43 10.14 2.31
N ARG A 98 6.90 8.99 1.87
CA ARG A 98 6.35 7.67 2.20
C ARG A 98 7.50 6.71 2.47
N TRP A 99 7.32 5.81 3.40
CA TRP A 99 8.22 4.68 3.55
C TRP A 99 7.47 3.46 4.03
N SER A 100 7.99 2.29 3.74
CA SER A 100 7.44 1.03 4.18
C SER A 100 8.54 0.04 4.54
N ALA A 101 8.22 -0.88 5.43
CA ALA A 101 9.05 -2.03 5.74
C ALA A 101 8.15 -3.24 5.96
N GLY A 102 8.54 -4.37 5.43
CA GLY A 102 7.69 -5.55 5.50
C GLY A 102 8.45 -6.86 5.35
N ALA A 103 7.73 -7.93 5.54
CA ALA A 103 8.23 -9.28 5.42
C ALA A 103 7.18 -10.20 4.79
N VAL A 104 7.67 -11.20 4.05
CA VAL A 104 6.87 -12.28 3.49
C VAL A 104 7.46 -13.60 3.96
N ILE A 105 6.64 -14.42 4.59
CA ILE A 105 6.98 -15.75 5.07
C ILE A 105 6.17 -16.75 4.25
N LYS A 106 6.87 -17.59 3.47
CA LYS A 106 6.27 -18.64 2.66
C LYS A 106 6.68 -19.99 3.19
N THR A 107 5.82 -20.57 3.99
CA THR A 107 5.97 -21.94 4.48
C THR A 107 4.78 -22.78 4.02
N LYS A 108 4.91 -24.11 4.08
CA LYS A 108 3.76 -24.98 3.87
C LYS A 108 3.29 -25.47 5.24
N PRO A 109 1.99 -25.36 5.55
CA PRO A 109 0.87 -24.94 4.70
C PRO A 109 0.49 -23.45 4.80
N VAL A 110 1.28 -22.61 5.48
CA VAL A 110 0.90 -21.23 5.83
C VAL A 110 1.83 -20.22 5.18
N ASP A 111 1.23 -19.19 4.56
CA ASP A 111 1.92 -18.00 4.10
C ASP A 111 1.49 -16.79 4.95
N VAL A 112 2.44 -15.94 5.33
CA VAL A 112 2.19 -14.71 6.08
C VAL A 112 2.85 -13.55 5.35
N ARG A 113 2.12 -12.47 5.19
CA ARG A 113 2.62 -11.20 4.67
C ARG A 113 2.30 -10.09 5.65
N THR A 114 3.29 -9.28 5.98
CA THR A 114 3.13 -8.13 6.85
C THR A 114 3.89 -6.93 6.31
N GLU A 115 3.35 -5.74 6.49
CA GLU A 115 3.99 -4.48 6.08
C GLU A 115 3.55 -3.35 7.00
N TYR A 116 4.49 -2.50 7.35
CA TYR A 116 4.26 -1.21 8.00
C TYR A 116 4.51 -0.09 6.99
N LEU A 117 3.59 0.87 6.95
CA LEU A 117 3.65 2.03 6.06
C LEU A 117 3.52 3.30 6.88
N ALA A 118 4.31 4.31 6.54
CA ALA A 118 4.20 5.63 7.12
C ALA A 118 4.33 6.70 6.04
N GLY A 119 3.70 7.83 6.26
CA GLY A 119 3.71 8.93 5.31
C GLY A 119 3.61 10.27 5.99
N LYS A 120 4.09 11.30 5.31
CA LYS A 120 3.97 12.70 5.70
C LYS A 120 3.63 13.54 4.48
N ASP A 121 2.54 14.28 4.57
CA ASP A 121 2.08 15.23 3.56
C ASP A 121 1.91 16.60 4.21
N GLY A 122 2.90 17.49 4.01
CA GLY A 122 2.95 18.73 4.75
C GLY A 122 3.07 18.46 6.24
N ARG A 123 2.06 18.84 7.02
CA ARG A 123 1.97 18.59 8.47
C ARG A 123 1.29 17.26 8.83
N ILE A 124 0.57 16.65 7.89
CA ILE A 124 -0.21 15.45 8.15
C ILE A 124 0.71 14.25 8.14
N LYS A 125 0.78 13.56 9.26
CA LYS A 125 1.41 12.25 9.39
C LYS A 125 0.35 11.17 9.39
N SER A 126 0.64 10.10 8.68
CA SER A 126 -0.21 8.91 8.61
C SER A 126 0.64 7.66 8.70
N ASP A 127 0.08 6.62 9.24
CA ASP A 127 0.69 5.31 9.28
C ASP A 127 -0.35 4.20 9.22
N GLY A 128 0.12 3.03 8.94
CA GLY A 128 -0.69 1.84 8.92
C GLY A 128 0.16 0.59 8.86
N TYR A 129 -0.43 -0.52 9.17
CA TYR A 129 0.18 -1.82 8.99
C TYR A 129 -0.88 -2.86 8.66
N TYR A 130 -0.47 -3.92 8.03
CA TYR A 130 -1.32 -5.07 7.81
C TYR A 130 -0.57 -6.38 8.06
N VAL A 131 -1.33 -7.37 8.42
CA VAL A 131 -0.90 -8.76 8.50
C VAL A 131 -1.93 -9.60 7.77
N THR A 132 -1.49 -10.36 6.78
CA THR A 132 -2.32 -11.29 6.04
C THR A 132 -1.73 -12.68 6.16
N ALA A 133 -2.52 -13.64 6.58
CA ALA A 133 -2.16 -15.04 6.64
C ALA A 133 -3.08 -15.85 5.75
N SER A 134 -2.52 -16.78 5.00
CA SER A 134 -3.26 -17.77 4.23
C SER A 134 -2.78 -19.17 4.55
N ALA A 135 -3.70 -20.11 4.67
CA ALA A 135 -3.41 -21.48 4.99
C ALA A 135 -4.12 -22.43 4.04
N HIS A 136 -3.38 -23.40 3.53
CA HIS A 136 -3.91 -24.49 2.74
C HIS A 136 -4.32 -25.64 3.68
N VAL A 137 -5.59 -25.61 4.13
CA VAL A 137 -6.09 -26.51 5.20
C VAL A 137 -6.55 -27.86 4.69
N PHE A 138 -7.08 -27.88 3.47
CA PHE A 138 -7.48 -29.13 2.78
C PHE A 138 -7.00 -29.08 1.32
N PRO A 139 -6.95 -30.19 0.59
CA PRO A 139 -6.41 -30.24 -0.79
C PRO A 139 -6.99 -29.21 -1.75
N LYS A 140 -8.22 -28.73 -1.49
CA LYS A 140 -8.95 -27.79 -2.37
C LYS A 140 -9.43 -26.54 -1.62
N VAL A 141 -9.05 -26.37 -0.37
CA VAL A 141 -9.56 -25.28 0.48
C VAL A 141 -8.44 -24.45 1.06
N ASP A 142 -8.46 -23.16 0.81
CA ASP A 142 -7.60 -22.17 1.43
C ASP A 142 -8.41 -21.28 2.37
N VAL A 143 -7.83 -20.96 3.52
CA VAL A 143 -8.35 -19.99 4.49
C VAL A 143 -7.45 -18.77 4.46
N ILE A 144 -8.05 -17.58 4.43
CA ILE A 144 -7.35 -16.31 4.44
C ILE A 144 -7.87 -15.50 5.63
N ALA A 145 -6.95 -14.95 6.41
CA ALA A 145 -7.27 -14.01 7.48
C ALA A 145 -6.35 -12.78 7.35
N SER A 146 -6.91 -11.60 7.48
CA SER A 146 -6.17 -10.35 7.39
C SER A 146 -6.64 -9.36 8.45
N TYR A 147 -5.68 -8.62 8.98
CA TYR A 147 -5.92 -7.48 9.84
C TYR A 147 -5.17 -6.27 9.27
N ASP A 148 -5.89 -5.19 9.05
CA ASP A 148 -5.34 -3.93 8.57
C ASP A 148 -5.62 -2.83 9.60
N TYR A 149 -4.61 -2.05 9.91
CA TYR A 149 -4.73 -0.83 10.68
C TYR A 149 -4.26 0.35 9.85
N LEU A 150 -5.02 1.42 9.87
CA LEU A 150 -4.68 2.66 9.18
C LEU A 150 -5.07 3.86 10.04
N ASN A 151 -4.12 4.77 10.27
CA ASN A 151 -4.37 6.11 10.78
C ASN A 151 -4.11 7.11 9.64
N LYS A 152 -5.18 7.59 9.01
CA LYS A 152 -5.11 8.49 7.87
C LYS A 152 -4.58 9.88 8.23
N SER A 153 -4.78 10.29 9.47
CA SER A 153 -4.28 11.55 10.00
C SER A 153 -4.05 11.43 11.51
N LYS A 154 -2.79 11.51 11.93
CA LYS A 154 -2.46 11.51 13.35
C LYS A 154 -2.91 12.77 14.06
N VAL A 155 -3.11 13.87 13.32
CA VAL A 155 -3.64 15.12 13.87
C VAL A 155 -5.10 14.98 14.27
N LEU A 156 -5.92 14.31 13.44
CA LEU A 156 -7.34 14.06 13.71
C LEU A 156 -7.61 12.75 14.42
N ASP A 157 -6.59 11.92 14.61
CA ASP A 157 -6.73 10.56 15.14
C ASP A 157 -7.73 9.71 14.34
N ASP A 158 -7.68 9.83 13.01
CA ASP A 158 -8.57 9.15 12.05
C ASP A 158 -8.13 7.71 11.85
N LYS A 159 -8.42 6.87 12.83
CA LYS A 159 -8.04 5.47 12.90
C LYS A 159 -9.11 4.57 12.33
N GLN A 160 -8.66 3.53 11.65
CA GLN A 160 -9.52 2.49 11.08
C GLN A 160 -8.85 1.13 11.19
N SER A 161 -9.61 0.12 11.59
CA SER A 161 -9.17 -1.27 11.61
C SER A 161 -10.11 -2.13 10.77
N ASN A 162 -9.54 -2.97 9.91
CA ASN A 162 -10.27 -3.93 9.09
C ASN A 162 -9.91 -5.35 9.49
N TYR A 163 -10.90 -6.17 9.69
CA TYR A 163 -10.78 -7.60 9.95
C TYR A 163 -11.38 -8.34 8.77
N VAL A 164 -10.60 -9.18 8.14
CA VAL A 164 -11.02 -9.94 6.96
C VAL A 164 -10.82 -11.42 7.21
N VAL A 165 -11.84 -12.21 6.95
CA VAL A 165 -11.78 -13.67 6.94
C VAL A 165 -12.37 -14.17 5.64
N GLY A 166 -11.66 -15.05 4.96
CA GLY A 166 -12.08 -15.60 3.67
C GLY A 166 -11.82 -17.08 3.55
N LEU A 167 -12.65 -17.71 2.73
CA LEU A 167 -12.53 -19.10 2.30
C LEU A 167 -12.48 -19.15 0.79
N GLN A 168 -11.62 -20.02 0.27
CA GLN A 168 -11.45 -20.25 -1.15
C GLN A 168 -11.49 -21.76 -1.42
N TYR A 169 -12.38 -22.16 -2.31
CA TYR A 169 -12.56 -23.56 -2.72
C TYR A 169 -12.28 -23.71 -4.20
N TRP A 170 -11.33 -24.57 -4.52
CA TRP A 170 -10.96 -24.94 -5.88
C TRP A 170 -11.69 -26.22 -6.27
N PHE A 171 -12.78 -26.08 -7.03
CA PHE A 171 -13.55 -27.24 -7.49
C PHE A 171 -13.01 -27.83 -8.81
N TYR A 172 -12.21 -27.04 -9.53
CA TYR A 172 -11.48 -27.45 -10.73
C TYR A 172 -10.10 -26.74 -10.75
N PRO A 173 -9.10 -27.24 -11.51
CA PRO A 173 -7.74 -26.67 -11.49
C PRO A 173 -7.65 -25.18 -11.73
N LYS A 174 -8.58 -24.61 -12.49
CA LYS A 174 -8.61 -23.18 -12.80
C LYS A 174 -9.92 -22.49 -12.35
N CYS A 175 -10.75 -23.20 -11.58
CA CYS A 175 -12.06 -22.72 -11.18
C CYS A 175 -12.19 -22.69 -9.68
N ARG A 176 -12.59 -21.57 -9.12
CA ARG A 176 -12.74 -21.39 -7.67
C ARG A 176 -13.99 -20.62 -7.29
N VAL A 177 -14.50 -20.93 -6.11
CA VAL A 177 -15.47 -20.11 -5.38
C VAL A 177 -14.74 -19.47 -4.19
N GLN A 178 -14.96 -18.21 -3.98
CA GLN A 178 -14.40 -17.47 -2.87
C GLN A 178 -15.51 -16.73 -2.12
N ALA A 179 -15.51 -16.83 -0.80
CA ALA A 179 -16.36 -16.05 0.09
C ALA A 179 -15.50 -15.29 1.09
N GLN A 180 -15.82 -14.05 1.36
CA GLN A 180 -15.05 -13.17 2.23
C GLN A 180 -15.98 -12.32 3.07
N TYR A 181 -15.69 -12.23 4.37
CA TYR A 181 -16.32 -11.32 5.30
C TYR A 181 -15.32 -10.27 5.77
N THR A 182 -15.70 -9.00 5.70
CA THR A 182 -14.89 -7.87 6.15
C THR A 182 -15.67 -7.08 7.20
N TYR A 183 -15.04 -6.84 8.35
CA TYR A 183 -15.53 -5.92 9.37
C TYR A 183 -14.59 -4.72 9.45
N CYS A 184 -15.14 -3.52 9.34
CA CYS A 184 -14.41 -2.26 9.44
C CYS A 184 -14.83 -1.51 10.71
N ASN A 185 -13.87 -1.29 11.61
CA ASN A 185 -14.03 -0.49 12.81
C ASN A 185 -13.35 0.87 12.60
N ARG A 186 -14.12 1.95 12.70
CA ARG A 186 -13.65 3.32 12.51
C ARG A 186 -13.73 4.10 13.81
N HIS A 187 -12.68 4.85 14.11
CA HIS A 187 -12.70 5.82 15.22
C HIS A 187 -13.57 7.04 14.87
N ILE A 188 -13.47 7.51 13.62
CA ILE A 188 -14.29 8.58 13.06
C ILE A 188 -15.18 7.98 11.97
N GLY A 189 -16.50 8.08 12.15
CA GLY A 189 -17.49 7.51 11.24
C GLY A 189 -18.08 6.20 11.74
N ASP A 190 -18.95 5.60 10.94
CA ASP A 190 -19.68 4.40 11.30
C ASP A 190 -18.88 3.13 11.00
N ASN A 191 -19.03 2.14 11.86
CA ASN A 191 -18.55 0.79 11.61
C ASN A 191 -19.37 0.15 10.49
N SER A 192 -18.74 -0.69 9.71
CA SER A 192 -19.38 -1.37 8.59
C SER A 192 -18.93 -2.83 8.49
N ASN A 193 -19.77 -3.64 7.85
CA ASN A 193 -19.41 -4.98 7.49
C ASN A 193 -19.80 -5.26 6.02
N LEU A 194 -19.14 -6.21 5.41
CA LEU A 194 -19.36 -6.58 4.03
C LEU A 194 -19.13 -8.07 3.84
N LEU A 195 -20.11 -8.75 3.25
CA LEU A 195 -19.99 -10.12 2.80
C LEU A 195 -19.90 -10.13 1.27
N GLN A 196 -18.86 -10.74 0.74
CA GLN A 196 -18.60 -10.83 -0.69
C GLN A 196 -18.45 -12.29 -1.10
N ALA A 197 -18.97 -12.63 -2.27
CA ALA A 197 -18.76 -13.92 -2.89
C ALA A 197 -18.36 -13.73 -4.36
N GLN A 198 -17.44 -14.56 -4.83
CA GLN A 198 -16.94 -14.51 -6.20
C GLN A 198 -16.80 -15.91 -6.76
N LEU A 199 -17.25 -16.10 -7.99
CA LEU A 199 -16.99 -17.28 -8.81
C LEU A 199 -16.02 -16.93 -9.91
N GLN A 200 -14.92 -17.67 -10.00
CA GLN A 200 -13.96 -17.53 -11.08
C GLN A 200 -13.89 -18.84 -11.87
N VAL A 201 -14.13 -18.75 -13.16
CA VAL A 201 -14.02 -19.86 -14.10
C VAL A 201 -13.06 -19.46 -15.21
N ARG A 202 -12.07 -20.32 -15.47
CA ARG A 202 -11.11 -20.15 -16.58
C ARG A 202 -11.21 -21.36 -17.50
N PHE A 203 -11.34 -21.10 -18.77
CA PHE A 203 -11.35 -22.07 -19.84
C PHE A 203 -9.97 -22.24 -20.49
#